data_20a6594a49cb3f1ceeca73b0d653ea42
#
_entry.id   20a6594a49cb3f1ceeca73b0d653ea42
#
_cell.length_a   1.000
_cell.length_b   1.000
_cell.length_c   1.000
_cell.angle_alpha   90.00
_cell.angle_beta   90.00
_cell.angle_gamma   90.00
#
_symmetry.space_group_name_H-M   'P 1'
#
loop_
_entity.id
_entity.type
_entity.pdbx_description
1 polymer ?
#
loop_
_entity_poly.entity_id
_entity_poly.type
_entity_poly.pdbx_seq_one_letter_code
_entity_poly.pdbx_strand_id
1 'polypeptide(L)'
;MWDKIQYAFLYSWVKVHALLPMRALYVLSDILYVLIYKIAGYRVKVVRRNITASFPDKSKAELRQLERRFYHHFADYIVETIKLAHISLDEIQQRAYLKNPELVDQLMKKGHTCFILTMGHYGNWEIGRAHV
;
A
#
# COMPACT_ATOMS: atom_id res chain seq x y z
N MET A 1 -7.68 -9.96 30.74
CA MET A 1 -6.28 -9.60 31.07
C MET A 1 -5.35 -9.87 29.90
N TRP A 2 -5.40 -11.03 29.26
CA TRP A 2 -4.65 -11.37 28.04
C TRP A 2 -4.90 -10.41 26.90
N ASP A 3 -6.15 -10.02 26.64
CA ASP A 3 -6.51 -9.10 25.55
C ASP A 3 -5.84 -7.72 25.67
N LYS A 4 -5.70 -7.21 26.90
CA LYS A 4 -5.02 -5.92 27.14
C LYS A 4 -3.52 -6.01 26.90
N ILE A 5 -2.90 -7.14 27.24
CA ILE A 5 -1.45 -7.38 27.00
C ILE A 5 -1.19 -7.53 25.50
N GLN A 6 -2.01 -8.30 24.81
CA GLN A 6 -1.91 -8.46 23.34
C GLN A 6 -2.13 -7.13 22.62
N TYR A 7 -3.13 -6.36 23.04
CA TYR A 7 -3.37 -5.03 22.50
C TYR A 7 -2.18 -4.09 22.74
N ALA A 8 -1.66 -4.02 23.97
CA ALA A 8 -0.52 -3.17 24.30
C ALA A 8 0.73 -3.56 23.50
N PHE A 9 0.97 -4.86 23.33
CA PHE A 9 2.07 -5.37 22.51
C PHE A 9 1.90 -4.98 21.04
N LEU A 10 0.73 -5.25 20.45
CA LEU A 10 0.44 -4.92 19.06
C LEU A 10 0.52 -3.41 18.81
N TYR A 11 -0.07 -2.62 19.70
CA TYR A 11 -0.03 -1.17 19.62
C TYR A 11 1.41 -0.62 19.68
N SER A 12 2.20 -1.12 20.63
CA SER A 12 3.61 -0.71 20.76
C SER A 12 4.41 -1.13 19.53
N TRP A 13 4.17 -2.33 19.02
CA TRP A 13 4.83 -2.84 17.81
C TRP A 13 4.51 -1.96 16.59
N VAL A 14 3.22 -1.68 16.34
CA VAL A 14 2.78 -0.78 15.26
C VAL A 14 3.39 0.60 15.41
N LYS A 15 3.39 1.15 16.63
CA LYS A 15 3.95 2.49 16.91
C LYS A 15 5.45 2.55 16.64
N VAL A 16 6.22 1.58 17.09
CA VAL A 16 7.66 1.50 16.82
C VAL A 16 7.94 1.42 15.32
N HIS A 17 7.22 0.56 14.59
CA HIS A 17 7.38 0.42 13.14
C HIS A 17 7.00 1.71 12.41
N ALA A 18 5.91 2.36 12.80
CA ALA A 18 5.47 3.60 12.19
C ALA A 18 6.42 4.79 12.40
N LEU A 19 7.25 4.77 13.46
CA LEU A 19 8.29 5.77 13.71
C LEU A 19 9.54 5.56 12.84
N LEU A 20 9.74 4.37 12.28
CA LEU A 20 10.90 4.09 11.43
C LEU A 20 10.85 4.93 10.14
N PRO A 21 12.02 5.38 9.63
CA PRO A 21 12.09 6.02 8.34
C PRO A 21 11.71 5.03 7.23
N MET A 22 11.12 5.52 6.14
CA MET A 22 10.65 4.67 5.03
C MET A 22 11.73 3.74 4.47
N ARG A 23 13.00 4.18 4.45
CA ARG A 23 14.11 3.32 4.00
C ARG A 23 14.26 2.06 4.86
N ALA A 24 14.11 2.17 6.17
CA ALA A 24 14.15 1.02 7.06
C ALA A 24 12.91 0.13 6.90
N LEU A 25 11.74 0.72 6.65
CA LEU A 25 10.51 -0.03 6.37
C LEU A 25 10.62 -0.84 5.07
N TYR A 26 11.27 -0.32 4.03
CA TYR A 26 11.48 -1.09 2.80
C TYR A 26 12.46 -2.26 2.99
N VAL A 27 13.45 -2.15 3.87
CA VAL A 27 14.26 -3.32 4.27
C VAL A 27 13.42 -4.37 4.99
N LEU A 28 12.50 -3.94 5.87
CA LEU A 28 11.54 -4.86 6.50
C LEU A 28 10.57 -5.46 5.48
N SER A 29 10.17 -4.71 4.47
CA SER A 29 9.36 -5.18 3.34
C SER A 29 10.06 -6.31 2.59
N ASP A 30 11.34 -6.18 2.28
CA ASP A 30 12.12 -7.23 1.62
C ASP A 30 12.15 -8.53 2.45
N ILE A 31 12.31 -8.42 3.76
CA ILE A 31 12.23 -9.57 4.67
C ILE A 31 10.82 -10.18 4.64
N LEU A 32 9.78 -9.34 4.71
CA LEU A 32 8.39 -9.75 4.65
C LEU A 32 8.04 -10.44 3.33
N TYR A 33 8.56 -9.95 2.20
CA TYR A 33 8.45 -10.59 0.89
C TYR A 33 8.98 -12.02 0.93
N VAL A 34 10.17 -12.24 1.51
CA VAL A 34 10.76 -13.58 1.63
C VAL A 34 9.87 -14.47 2.50
N LEU A 35 9.40 -13.98 3.63
CA LEU A 35 8.53 -14.73 4.54
C LEU A 35 7.21 -15.10 3.87
N ILE A 36 6.51 -14.16 3.25
CA ILE A 36 5.19 -14.35 2.65
C ILE A 36 5.27 -15.22 1.38
N TYR A 37 6.20 -14.88 0.49
CA TYR A 37 6.24 -15.50 -0.83
C TYR A 37 7.08 -16.78 -0.87
N LYS A 38 8.28 -16.77 -0.25
CA LYS A 38 9.23 -17.89 -0.38
C LYS A 38 9.02 -18.97 0.68
N ILE A 39 8.68 -18.57 1.92
CA ILE A 39 8.54 -19.49 3.05
C ILE A 39 7.10 -19.93 3.21
N ALA A 40 6.18 -19.00 3.45
CA ALA A 40 4.78 -19.32 3.67
C ALA A 40 4.01 -19.69 2.39
N GLY A 41 4.44 -19.19 1.21
CA GLY A 41 3.73 -19.42 -0.05
C GLY A 41 2.30 -18.89 -0.04
N TYR A 42 2.06 -17.78 0.69
CA TYR A 42 0.73 -17.25 0.94
C TYR A 42 -0.01 -16.96 -0.37
N ARG A 43 -1.09 -17.70 -0.60
CA ARG A 43 -2.01 -17.56 -1.76
C ARG A 43 -1.35 -17.61 -3.15
N VAL A 44 -0.15 -18.18 -3.30
CA VAL A 44 0.60 -18.21 -4.56
C VAL A 44 -0.22 -18.84 -5.70
N LYS A 45 -0.97 -19.91 -5.43
CA LYS A 45 -1.83 -20.55 -6.45
C LYS A 45 -2.90 -19.59 -6.98
N VAL A 46 -3.49 -18.76 -6.11
CA VAL A 46 -4.53 -17.80 -6.47
C VAL A 46 -3.93 -16.66 -7.30
N VAL A 47 -2.84 -16.07 -6.83
CA VAL A 47 -2.14 -14.98 -7.53
C VAL A 47 -1.68 -15.44 -8.91
N ARG A 48 -1.06 -16.60 -9.01
CA ARG A 48 -0.60 -17.17 -10.27
C ARG A 48 -1.75 -17.38 -11.26
N ARG A 49 -2.87 -17.95 -10.79
CA ARG A 49 -4.06 -18.14 -11.62
C ARG A 49 -4.58 -16.79 -12.15
N ASN A 50 -4.69 -15.80 -11.29
CA ASN A 50 -5.19 -14.49 -11.67
C ASN A 50 -4.25 -13.79 -12.67
N ILE A 51 -2.94 -13.80 -12.42
CA ILE A 51 -1.95 -13.22 -13.35
C ILE A 51 -2.01 -13.92 -14.71
N THR A 52 -2.08 -15.26 -14.74
CA THR A 52 -2.19 -16.01 -16.00
C THR A 52 -3.47 -15.68 -16.76
N ALA A 53 -4.58 -15.55 -16.06
CA ALA A 53 -5.86 -15.19 -16.68
C ALA A 53 -5.86 -13.73 -17.20
N SER A 54 -5.19 -12.81 -16.51
CA SER A 54 -5.13 -11.40 -16.90
C SER A 54 -4.15 -11.13 -18.05
N PHE A 55 -3.16 -11.98 -18.23
CA PHE A 55 -2.09 -11.81 -19.23
C PHE A 55 -1.85 -13.10 -20.02
N PRO A 56 -2.84 -13.55 -20.83
CA PRO A 56 -2.78 -14.84 -21.52
C PRO A 56 -1.65 -14.93 -22.57
N ASP A 57 -1.25 -13.78 -23.14
CA ASP A 57 -0.23 -13.72 -24.20
C ASP A 57 1.20 -13.69 -23.67
N LYS A 58 1.39 -13.64 -22.33
CA LYS A 58 2.73 -13.59 -21.74
C LYS A 58 3.34 -14.97 -21.58
N SER A 59 4.65 -15.02 -21.79
CA SER A 59 5.44 -16.23 -21.55
C SER A 59 5.43 -16.62 -20.06
N LYS A 60 5.71 -17.90 -19.77
CA LYS A 60 5.86 -18.39 -18.40
C LYS A 60 6.92 -17.63 -17.58
N ALA A 61 7.97 -17.15 -18.25
CA ALA A 61 9.02 -16.37 -17.59
C ALA A 61 8.51 -14.99 -17.15
N GLU A 62 7.79 -14.27 -18.02
CA GLU A 62 7.17 -12.99 -17.74
C GLU A 62 6.10 -13.09 -16.64
N LEU A 63 5.25 -14.13 -16.70
CA LEU A 63 4.24 -14.38 -15.66
C LEU A 63 4.89 -14.60 -14.29
N ARG A 64 6.01 -15.33 -14.21
CA ARG A 64 6.77 -15.49 -12.96
C ARG A 64 7.39 -14.17 -12.49
N GLN A 65 7.83 -13.31 -13.40
CA GLN A 65 8.34 -11.99 -13.05
C GLN A 65 7.23 -11.10 -12.50
N LEU A 66 6.03 -11.12 -13.11
CA LEU A 66 4.85 -10.41 -12.58
C LEU A 66 4.46 -10.91 -11.19
N GLU A 67 4.46 -12.24 -10.98
CA GLU A 67 4.19 -12.84 -9.67
C GLU A 67 5.17 -12.33 -8.59
N ARG A 68 6.47 -12.27 -8.89
CA ARG A 68 7.49 -11.73 -7.96
C ARG A 68 7.25 -10.25 -7.67
N ARG A 69 7.00 -9.44 -8.70
CA ARG A 69 6.69 -8.00 -8.54
C ARG A 69 5.44 -7.77 -7.71
N PHE A 70 4.41 -8.60 -7.90
CA PHE A 70 3.20 -8.53 -7.08
C PHE A 70 3.52 -8.74 -5.59
N TYR A 71 4.33 -9.76 -5.24
CA TYR A 71 4.67 -10.02 -3.83
C TYR A 71 5.60 -8.97 -3.21
N HIS A 72 6.52 -8.39 -3.98
CA HIS A 72 7.29 -7.23 -3.52
C HIS A 72 6.35 -6.05 -3.23
N HIS A 73 5.51 -5.69 -4.18
CA HIS A 73 4.54 -4.61 -3.98
C HIS A 73 3.57 -4.90 -2.82
N PHE A 74 3.13 -6.13 -2.66
CA PHE A 74 2.26 -6.51 -1.55
C PHE A 74 2.95 -6.36 -0.18
N ALA A 75 4.23 -6.69 -0.09
CA ALA A 75 5.01 -6.47 1.12
C ALA A 75 5.23 -4.97 1.39
N ASP A 76 5.53 -4.18 0.36
CA ASP A 76 5.64 -2.71 0.46
C ASP A 76 4.33 -2.10 0.94
N TYR A 77 3.20 -2.50 0.36
CA TYR A 77 1.87 -2.06 0.77
C TYR A 77 1.60 -2.30 2.26
N ILE A 78 1.99 -3.46 2.79
CA ILE A 78 1.81 -3.77 4.22
C ILE A 78 2.59 -2.80 5.11
N VAL A 79 3.87 -2.57 4.83
CA VAL A 79 4.71 -1.68 5.66
C VAL A 79 4.30 -0.22 5.51
N GLU A 80 3.88 0.22 4.33
CA GLU A 80 3.35 1.55 4.07
C GLU A 80 2.04 1.77 4.83
N THR A 81 1.13 0.79 4.85
CA THR A 81 -0.13 0.86 5.61
C THR A 81 0.13 1.01 7.12
N ILE A 82 1.13 0.31 7.65
CA ILE A 82 1.53 0.47 9.05
C ILE A 82 2.08 1.88 9.30
N LYS A 83 2.87 2.43 8.37
CA LYS A 83 3.43 3.78 8.44
C LYS A 83 2.35 4.86 8.53
N LEU A 84 1.20 4.66 7.89
CA LEU A 84 0.07 5.61 7.92
C LEU A 84 -0.38 5.97 9.35
N ALA A 85 -0.16 5.10 10.33
CA ALA A 85 -0.51 5.38 11.72
C ALA A 85 0.24 6.59 12.31
N HIS A 86 1.39 6.99 11.73
CA HIS A 86 2.23 8.08 12.23
C HIS A 86 2.99 8.85 11.13
N ILE A 87 2.48 8.84 9.91
CA ILE A 87 3.06 9.65 8.83
C ILE A 87 2.68 11.12 9.03
N SER A 88 3.62 12.04 8.78
CA SER A 88 3.34 13.47 8.82
C SER A 88 2.63 13.95 7.55
N LEU A 89 1.90 15.08 7.65
CA LEU A 89 1.28 15.72 6.49
C LEU A 89 2.31 16.06 5.40
N ASP A 90 3.44 16.60 5.79
CA ASP A 90 4.52 16.96 4.85
C ASP A 90 5.06 15.72 4.11
N GLU A 91 5.21 14.60 4.81
CA GLU A 91 5.65 13.35 4.18
C GLU A 91 4.58 12.78 3.24
N ILE A 92 3.29 12.90 3.59
CA ILE A 92 2.18 12.50 2.70
C ILE A 92 2.19 13.36 1.44
N GLN A 93 2.27 14.68 1.56
CA GLN A 93 2.28 15.60 0.42
C GLN A 93 3.44 15.37 -0.54
N GLN A 94 4.59 14.92 -0.04
CA GLN A 94 5.73 14.54 -0.87
C GLN A 94 5.51 13.23 -1.64
N ARG A 95 4.64 12.34 -1.14
CA ARG A 95 4.41 11.00 -1.71
C ARG A 95 3.13 10.89 -2.53
N ALA A 96 2.12 11.66 -2.15
CA ALA A 96 0.82 11.66 -2.82
C ALA A 96 0.40 13.12 -3.10
N TYR A 97 0.26 13.46 -4.35
CA TYR A 97 -0.15 14.80 -4.78
C TYR A 97 -1.18 14.72 -5.89
N LEU A 98 -2.08 15.69 -5.91
CA LEU A 98 -2.99 15.90 -7.02
C LEU A 98 -2.24 16.57 -8.17
N LYS A 99 -2.25 15.96 -9.34
CA LYS A 99 -1.54 16.49 -10.51
C LYS A 99 -2.12 17.82 -11.00
N ASN A 100 -3.43 17.99 -10.87
CA ASN A 100 -4.16 19.19 -11.32
C ASN A 100 -5.07 19.71 -10.20
N PRO A 101 -4.53 20.22 -9.08
CA PRO A 101 -5.34 20.71 -7.96
C PRO A 101 -6.22 21.91 -8.36
N GLU A 102 -5.77 22.72 -9.33
CA GLU A 102 -6.50 23.85 -9.88
C GLU A 102 -7.86 23.48 -10.50
N LEU A 103 -8.05 22.24 -10.92
CA LEU A 103 -9.36 21.77 -11.41
C LEU A 103 -10.42 21.77 -10.29
N VAL A 104 -10.03 21.37 -9.09
CA VAL A 104 -10.91 21.39 -7.93
C VAL A 104 -11.29 22.83 -7.58
N ASP A 105 -10.30 23.75 -7.56
CA ASP A 105 -10.52 25.16 -7.30
C ASP A 105 -11.45 25.79 -8.34
N GLN A 106 -11.31 25.45 -9.62
CA GLN A 106 -12.20 25.94 -10.68
C GLN A 106 -13.64 25.46 -10.49
N LEU A 107 -13.84 24.19 -10.09
CA LEU A 107 -15.16 23.65 -9.81
C LEU A 107 -15.81 24.34 -8.61
N MET A 108 -15.05 24.56 -7.53
CA MET A 108 -15.52 25.28 -6.36
C MET A 108 -15.91 26.74 -6.69
N LYS A 109 -15.10 27.45 -7.50
CA LYS A 109 -15.40 28.81 -7.95
C LYS A 109 -16.67 28.90 -8.83
N LYS A 110 -17.04 27.81 -9.53
CA LYS A 110 -18.29 27.72 -10.30
C LYS A 110 -19.52 27.46 -9.43
N GLY A 111 -19.38 27.44 -8.12
CA GLY A 111 -20.48 27.25 -7.17
C GLY A 111 -20.80 25.78 -6.89
N HIS A 112 -19.97 24.83 -7.33
CA HIS A 112 -20.13 23.44 -6.92
C HIS A 112 -19.69 23.29 -5.47
N THR A 113 -20.58 22.81 -4.62
CA THR A 113 -20.32 22.60 -3.19
C THR A 113 -19.99 21.16 -2.85
N CYS A 114 -20.16 20.25 -3.80
CA CYS A 114 -19.89 18.83 -3.65
C CYS A 114 -19.43 18.24 -4.99
N PHE A 115 -18.49 17.32 -4.93
CA PHE A 115 -18.07 16.50 -6.08
C PHE A 115 -17.76 15.08 -5.63
N ILE A 116 -17.92 14.14 -6.54
CA ILE A 116 -17.63 12.72 -6.31
C ILE A 116 -16.26 12.42 -6.93
N LEU A 117 -15.31 12.02 -6.10
CA LEU A 117 -14.02 11.50 -6.55
C LEU A 117 -14.13 10.00 -6.86
N THR A 118 -14.00 9.61 -8.12
CA THR A 118 -13.96 8.20 -8.52
C THR A 118 -12.52 7.78 -8.77
N MET A 119 -12.09 6.72 -8.08
CA MET A 119 -10.73 6.18 -8.19
C MET A 119 -10.77 4.69 -8.43
N GLY A 120 -9.79 4.18 -9.19
CA GLY A 120 -9.53 2.75 -9.27
C GLY A 120 -8.57 2.29 -8.15
N HIS A 121 -8.65 1.00 -7.78
CA HIS A 121 -7.66 0.38 -6.90
C HIS A 121 -6.36 0.14 -7.67
N TYR A 122 -5.55 1.18 -7.80
CA TYR A 122 -4.27 1.13 -8.50
C TYR A 122 -3.15 1.65 -7.61
N GLY A 123 -2.11 0.83 -7.43
CA GLY A 123 -1.02 1.13 -6.51
C GLY A 123 -1.46 1.14 -5.04
N ASN A 124 -0.84 1.98 -4.24
CA ASN A 124 -1.20 2.19 -2.84
C ASN A 124 -2.14 3.41 -2.73
N TRP A 125 -3.43 3.17 -2.74
CA TRP A 125 -4.45 4.22 -2.64
C TRP A 125 -4.75 4.66 -1.19
N GLU A 126 -4.26 3.92 -0.20
CA GLU A 126 -4.46 4.22 1.23
C GLU A 126 -3.73 5.51 1.64
N ILE A 127 -2.56 5.79 1.07
CA ILE A 127 -1.76 6.99 1.42
C ILE A 127 -2.49 8.28 1.10
N GLY A 128 -3.32 8.31 0.05
CA GLY A 128 -4.09 9.50 -0.33
C GLY A 128 -5.37 9.71 0.47
N ARG A 129 -5.82 8.74 1.24
CA ARG A 129 -7.11 8.72 1.91
C ARG A 129 -7.14 9.38 3.28
N ALA A 130 -6.01 9.55 3.91
CA ALA A 130 -5.90 10.00 5.29
C ALA A 130 -6.27 11.49 5.53
N HIS A 131 -6.61 12.26 4.49
CA HIS A 131 -6.79 13.72 4.57
C HIS A 131 -7.87 14.30 3.65
N VAL A 132 -8.96 13.57 3.44
CA VAL A 132 -10.17 14.14 2.85
C VAL A 132 -11.19 14.41 3.92
#